data_e3f5fe53b1105fc0299e224fa36aff3d
#
_entry.id   e3f5fe53b1105fc0299e224fa36aff3d
#
_cell.length_a   1.000
_cell.length_b   1.000
_cell.length_c   1.000
_cell.angle_alpha   90.00
_cell.angle_beta   90.00
_cell.angle_gamma   90.00
#
_symmetry.space_group_name_H-M   'P 1'
#
loop_
_entity.id
_entity.type
_entity.pdbx_description
1 polymer ?
#
loop_
_entity_poly.entity_id
_entity_poly.type
_entity_poly.pdbx_seq_one_letter_code
_entity_poly.pdbx_strand_id
1 'polypeptide(L)'
;NVRIEKLILSNYRNHKFLKLELKKNIILICGENGSGKTNILESISLITSSSGLKKTNLTEIINSNLKGPIELFGVNLIFSINNKRMKIGLGLKKNTNGVKKIINVEGLKTKKKLDQYFSIFWITPKMTFLFQNSREERRNFIDQMICSIDFSFKKFLSMYEKYKTERIKILKKWKEASEEWLFLIEKKLAATGII
;
A
#
# COMPACT_ATOMS: atom_id res chain seq x y z
N ASN A 1 0.94 -11.38 18.15
CA ASN A 1 -0.41 -10.90 17.83
C ASN A 1 -0.36 -9.40 17.53
N VAL A 2 -0.94 -9.00 16.40
CA VAL A 2 -1.14 -7.60 16.03
C VAL A 2 -2.61 -7.26 16.25
N ARG A 3 -2.91 -6.16 16.94
CA ARG A 3 -4.27 -5.69 17.18
C ARG A 3 -4.35 -4.19 16.97
N ILE A 4 -5.32 -3.75 16.19
CA ILE A 4 -5.66 -2.33 16.06
C ILE A 4 -6.51 -1.93 17.27
N GLU A 5 -6.10 -0.87 17.97
CA GLU A 5 -6.78 -0.35 19.15
C GLU A 5 -7.60 0.90 18.84
N LYS A 6 -7.11 1.72 17.92
CA LYS A 6 -7.75 3.00 17.60
C LYS A 6 -7.43 3.44 16.19
N LEU A 7 -8.43 3.93 15.50
CA LEU A 7 -8.31 4.61 14.20
C LEU A 7 -8.90 6.01 14.31
N ILE A 8 -8.17 7.00 13.84
CA ILE A 8 -8.64 8.38 13.73
C ILE A 8 -8.42 8.83 12.30
N LEU A 9 -9.49 9.32 11.68
CA LEU A 9 -9.47 9.92 10.34
C LEU A 9 -9.79 11.40 10.46
N SER A 10 -9.02 12.24 9.79
CA SER A 10 -9.24 13.68 9.68
C SER A 10 -9.27 14.07 8.20
N ASN A 11 -10.35 14.65 7.76
CA ASN A 11 -10.57 15.09 6.38
C ASN A 11 -10.27 14.02 5.32
N TYR A 12 -10.67 12.80 5.63
CA TYR A 12 -10.46 11.62 4.79
C TYR A 12 -11.73 11.31 4.01
N ARG A 13 -11.71 11.45 2.68
CA ARG A 13 -12.86 11.19 1.80
C ARG A 13 -14.14 11.84 2.33
N ASN A 14 -15.19 11.07 2.63
CA ASN A 14 -16.45 11.57 3.20
C ASN A 14 -16.40 11.84 4.72
N HIS A 15 -15.30 11.47 5.38
CA HIS A 15 -15.16 11.68 6.82
C HIS A 15 -14.43 12.99 7.11
N LYS A 16 -15.13 13.99 7.65
CA LYS A 16 -14.51 15.20 8.20
C LYS A 16 -13.67 14.84 9.44
N PHE A 17 -14.27 14.07 10.32
CA PHE A 17 -13.60 13.48 11.48
C PHE A 17 -14.28 12.18 11.86
N LEU A 18 -13.48 11.13 12.09
CA LEU A 18 -13.96 9.84 12.59
C LEU A 18 -12.96 9.30 13.60
N LYS A 19 -13.44 8.87 14.75
CA LYS A 19 -12.65 8.20 15.79
C LYS A 19 -13.31 6.87 16.11
N LEU A 20 -12.58 5.78 15.91
CA LEU A 20 -13.01 4.42 16.25
C LEU A 20 -12.09 3.84 17.33
N GLU A 21 -12.66 3.32 18.39
CA GLU A 21 -11.97 2.54 19.42
C GLU A 21 -12.30 1.06 19.22
N LEU A 22 -11.27 0.25 18.99
CA LEU A 22 -11.39 -1.13 18.55
C LEU A 22 -10.85 -2.05 19.64
N LYS A 23 -11.77 -2.79 20.31
CA LYS A 23 -11.43 -3.59 21.50
C LYS A 23 -11.21 -5.07 21.18
N LYS A 24 -11.55 -5.54 19.98
CA LYS A 24 -11.52 -6.94 19.58
C LYS A 24 -10.59 -7.15 18.38
N ASN A 25 -10.16 -8.40 18.19
CA ASN A 25 -9.33 -8.78 17.03
C ASN A 25 -10.16 -8.91 15.75
N ILE A 26 -11.44 -9.28 15.88
CA ILE A 26 -12.39 -9.34 14.76
C ILE A 26 -13.29 -8.12 14.88
N ILE A 27 -13.36 -7.35 13.79
CA ILE A 27 -14.11 -6.10 13.71
C ILE A 27 -15.06 -6.18 12.54
N LEU A 28 -16.34 -6.02 12.79
CA LEU A 28 -17.38 -5.92 11.76
C LEU A 28 -17.80 -4.46 11.60
N ILE A 29 -17.70 -3.93 10.37
CA ILE A 29 -18.12 -2.57 10.02
C ILE A 29 -19.40 -2.65 9.22
N CYS A 30 -20.53 -2.26 9.84
CA CYS A 30 -21.85 -2.26 9.26
C CYS A 30 -22.35 -0.83 9.01
N GLY A 31 -23.28 -0.69 8.09
CA GLY A 31 -23.94 0.58 7.76
C GLY A 31 -24.51 0.58 6.35
N GLU A 32 -25.23 1.64 5.99
CA GLU A 32 -25.84 1.83 4.67
C GLU A 32 -24.80 1.94 3.55
N ASN A 33 -25.23 1.73 2.30
CA ASN A 33 -24.38 1.95 1.14
C ASN A 33 -24.01 3.43 1.05
N GLY A 34 -22.72 3.70 0.75
CA GLY A 34 -22.22 5.08 0.72
C GLY A 34 -21.77 5.66 2.08
N SER A 35 -22.03 5.00 3.22
CA SER A 35 -21.65 5.49 4.56
C SER A 35 -20.13 5.59 4.80
N GLY A 36 -19.30 5.10 3.89
CA GLY A 36 -17.83 5.19 4.00
C GLY A 36 -17.14 3.96 4.60
N LYS A 37 -17.82 2.82 4.74
CA LYS A 37 -17.22 1.56 5.24
C LYS A 37 -15.93 1.18 4.52
N THR A 38 -15.96 1.19 3.19
CA THR A 38 -14.79 0.89 2.36
C THR A 38 -13.69 1.93 2.53
N ASN A 39 -14.03 3.19 2.80
CA ASN A 39 -13.08 4.25 3.04
C ASN A 39 -12.32 4.05 4.36
N ILE A 40 -12.94 3.47 5.36
CA ILE A 40 -12.30 3.07 6.62
C ILE A 40 -11.25 1.98 6.34
N LEU A 41 -11.61 0.91 5.62
CA LEU A 41 -10.68 -0.16 5.25
C LEU A 41 -9.54 0.35 4.35
N GLU A 42 -9.86 1.23 3.39
CA GLU A 42 -8.87 1.87 2.53
C GLU A 42 -7.86 2.69 3.34
N SER A 43 -8.30 3.43 4.35
CA SER A 43 -7.42 4.25 5.19
C SER A 43 -6.37 3.40 5.93
N ILE A 44 -6.75 2.21 6.39
CA ILE A 44 -5.83 1.27 7.03
C ILE A 44 -4.83 0.74 6.00
N SER A 45 -5.29 0.39 4.79
CA SER A 45 -4.42 -0.14 3.73
C SER A 45 -3.35 0.86 3.27
N LEU A 46 -3.61 2.17 3.40
CA LEU A 46 -2.66 3.22 3.02
C LEU A 46 -1.47 3.38 3.98
N ILE A 47 -1.54 2.81 5.17
CA ILE A 47 -0.48 2.91 6.18
C ILE A 47 0.77 2.12 5.77
N THR A 48 0.61 1.08 4.96
CA THR A 48 1.75 0.35 4.39
C THR A 48 2.42 1.14 3.26
N SER A 49 3.58 0.67 2.84
CA SER A 49 4.33 1.25 1.71
C SER A 49 3.64 1.05 0.34
N SER A 50 2.56 0.27 0.28
CA SER A 50 1.77 0.03 -0.93
C SER A 50 0.90 1.24 -1.32
N SER A 51 0.37 1.23 -2.54
CA SER A 51 -0.59 2.22 -3.03
C SER A 51 -1.99 2.11 -2.39
N GLY A 52 -2.17 1.20 -1.42
CA GLY A 52 -3.43 0.95 -0.75
C GLY A 52 -4.42 0.11 -1.56
N LEU A 53 -5.59 -0.12 -0.97
CA LEU A 53 -6.63 -1.03 -1.49
C LEU A 53 -7.15 -0.62 -2.87
N LYS A 54 -7.29 0.68 -3.14
CA LYS A 54 -7.90 1.19 -4.39
C LYS A 54 -6.89 1.70 -5.42
N LYS A 55 -5.58 1.71 -5.13
CA LYS A 55 -4.55 2.34 -6.00
C LYS A 55 -4.90 3.77 -6.41
N THR A 56 -5.57 4.51 -5.52
CA THR A 56 -6.16 5.83 -5.80
C THR A 56 -5.09 6.92 -5.76
N ASN A 57 -5.29 7.98 -6.55
CA ASN A 57 -4.47 9.19 -6.43
C ASN A 57 -4.60 9.81 -5.04
N LEU A 58 -3.50 10.28 -4.50
CA LEU A 58 -3.47 10.84 -3.14
C LEU A 58 -4.37 12.08 -2.97
N THR A 59 -4.62 12.82 -4.04
CA THR A 59 -5.53 13.98 -4.03
C THR A 59 -7.00 13.59 -3.85
N GLU A 60 -7.38 12.40 -4.32
CA GLU A 60 -8.77 11.92 -4.25
C GLU A 60 -9.15 11.39 -2.86
N ILE A 61 -8.18 11.11 -1.98
CA ILE A 61 -8.46 10.66 -0.61
C ILE A 61 -8.74 11.79 0.36
N ILE A 62 -8.49 13.05 -0.05
CA ILE A 62 -8.80 14.23 0.74
C ILE A 62 -10.30 14.48 0.69
N ASN A 63 -10.87 14.93 1.80
CA ASN A 63 -12.26 15.30 1.84
C ASN A 63 -12.53 16.44 0.85
N SER A 64 -13.49 16.27 -0.06
CA SER A 64 -13.85 17.27 -1.08
C SER A 64 -14.34 18.61 -0.50
N ASN A 65 -14.83 18.58 0.74
CA ASN A 65 -15.31 19.76 1.45
C ASN A 65 -14.22 20.42 2.33
N LEU A 66 -12.96 20.00 2.21
CA LEU A 66 -11.86 20.56 2.98
C LEU A 66 -11.63 22.02 2.57
N LYS A 67 -11.98 22.94 3.46
CA LYS A 67 -11.66 24.37 3.37
C LYS A 67 -10.41 24.64 4.19
N GLY A 68 -9.23 24.45 3.59
CA GLY A 68 -7.97 24.66 4.31
C GLY A 68 -6.80 23.90 3.73
N PRO A 69 -5.64 23.96 4.38
CA PRO A 69 -4.43 23.33 3.89
C PRO A 69 -4.55 21.80 3.92
N ILE A 70 -3.89 21.15 2.97
CA ILE A 70 -3.87 19.69 2.79
C ILE A 70 -3.29 18.97 4.01
N GLU A 71 -2.51 19.65 4.81
CA GLU A 71 -1.91 19.17 6.05
C GLU A 71 -2.94 18.84 7.14
N LEU A 72 -4.18 19.33 7.00
CA LEU A 72 -5.31 18.96 7.87
C LEU A 72 -5.84 17.55 7.60
N PHE A 73 -5.41 16.92 6.49
CA PHE A 73 -5.67 15.50 6.23
C PHE A 73 -4.81 14.63 7.14
N GLY A 74 -5.39 13.58 7.69
CA GLY A 74 -4.64 12.64 8.51
C GLY A 74 -5.34 11.30 8.72
N VAL A 75 -4.52 10.25 8.79
CA VAL A 75 -4.91 8.93 9.27
C VAL A 75 -3.99 8.57 10.43
N ASN A 76 -4.54 8.39 11.62
CA ASN A 76 -3.77 7.96 12.78
C ASN A 76 -4.26 6.57 13.21
N LEU A 77 -3.34 5.64 13.34
CA LEU A 77 -3.58 4.28 13.78
C LEU A 77 -2.78 4.02 15.06
N ILE A 78 -3.46 3.52 16.08
CA ILE A 78 -2.82 2.99 17.28
C ILE A 78 -3.07 1.48 17.29
N PHE A 79 -1.99 0.72 17.42
CA PHE A 79 -2.03 -0.72 17.43
C PHE A 79 -1.02 -1.30 18.42
N SER A 80 -1.23 -2.53 18.83
CA SER A 80 -0.29 -3.28 19.67
C SER A 80 0.29 -4.46 18.90
N ILE A 81 1.59 -4.68 19.08
CA ILE A 81 2.33 -5.86 18.60
C ILE A 81 3.02 -6.47 19.80
N ASN A 82 2.71 -7.74 20.13
CA ASN A 82 3.31 -8.43 21.28
C ASN A 82 3.31 -7.56 22.55
N ASN A 83 2.18 -6.95 22.86
CA ASN A 83 1.93 -6.04 24.00
C ASN A 83 2.70 -4.70 23.95
N LYS A 84 3.42 -4.41 22.89
CA LYS A 84 4.02 -3.08 22.67
C LYS A 84 3.06 -2.23 21.85
N ARG A 85 2.68 -1.08 22.41
CA ARG A 85 1.81 -0.12 21.75
C ARG A 85 2.61 0.76 20.80
N MET A 86 2.11 0.94 19.59
CA MET A 86 2.72 1.75 18.56
C MET A 86 1.67 2.68 17.95
N LYS A 87 2.13 3.86 17.47
CA LYS A 87 1.29 4.84 16.80
C LYS A 87 1.86 5.16 15.43
N ILE A 88 1.01 5.12 14.43
CA ILE A 88 1.34 5.52 13.06
C ILE A 88 0.46 6.70 12.68
N GLY A 89 1.10 7.75 12.17
CA GLY A 89 0.43 8.87 11.54
C GLY A 89 0.74 8.86 10.03
N LEU A 90 -0.30 8.99 9.21
CA LEU A 90 -0.19 9.23 7.79
C LEU A 90 -0.74 10.61 7.50
N GLY A 91 0.07 11.45 6.86
CA GLY A 91 -0.29 12.78 6.38
C GLY A 91 0.04 12.94 4.91
N LEU A 92 -0.38 14.06 4.35
CA LEU A 92 -0.04 14.48 3.01
C LEU A 92 0.74 15.80 3.06
N LYS A 93 1.68 15.95 2.15
CA LYS A 93 2.44 17.19 1.96
C LYS A 93 2.42 17.57 0.48
N LYS A 94 2.15 18.83 0.20
CA LYS A 94 2.24 19.40 -1.13
C LYS A 94 3.69 19.71 -1.44
N ASN A 95 4.17 19.28 -2.59
CA ASN A 95 5.49 19.59 -3.15
C ASN A 95 5.32 20.19 -4.52
N THR A 96 6.39 20.74 -5.11
CA THR A 96 6.43 21.26 -6.49
C THR A 96 5.94 20.24 -7.52
N ASN A 97 6.19 18.95 -7.29
CA ASN A 97 5.83 17.85 -8.18
C ASN A 97 4.50 17.16 -7.81
N GLY A 98 3.65 17.78 -6.96
CA GLY A 98 2.36 17.24 -6.55
C GLY A 98 2.26 16.90 -5.07
N VAL A 99 1.40 15.93 -4.73
CA VAL A 99 1.13 15.54 -3.35
C VAL A 99 1.91 14.27 -2.99
N LYS A 100 2.61 14.30 -1.86
CA LYS A 100 3.38 13.18 -1.34
C LYS A 100 2.82 12.67 -0.02
N LYS A 101 2.76 11.35 0.12
CA LYS A 101 2.40 10.64 1.34
C LYS A 101 3.57 10.68 2.34
N ILE A 102 3.30 11.11 3.57
CA ILE A 102 4.23 11.08 4.69
C ILE A 102 3.67 10.11 5.73
N ILE A 103 4.49 9.14 6.14
CA ILE A 103 4.16 8.23 7.25
C ILE A 103 5.16 8.50 8.36
N ASN A 104 4.66 8.73 9.56
CA ASN A 104 5.43 8.84 10.78
C ASN A 104 5.06 7.68 11.71
N VAL A 105 6.06 7.03 12.30
CA VAL A 105 5.86 5.93 13.25
C VAL A 105 6.56 6.30 14.53
N GLU A 106 5.81 6.37 15.62
CA GLU A 106 6.36 6.66 16.93
C GLU A 106 7.31 5.52 17.35
N GLY A 107 8.54 5.90 17.73
CA GLY A 107 9.59 4.94 18.12
C GLY A 107 10.41 4.33 16.99
N LEU A 108 10.15 4.66 15.71
CA LEU A 108 10.92 4.17 14.58
C LEU A 108 11.57 5.33 13.80
N LYS A 109 12.90 5.28 13.63
CA LYS A 109 13.64 6.29 12.87
C LYS A 109 13.44 6.25 11.36
N THR A 110 12.91 5.13 10.79
CA THR A 110 12.74 4.97 9.33
C THR A 110 11.50 4.15 8.96
N LYS A 111 10.81 4.57 7.89
CA LYS A 111 9.65 3.86 7.29
C LYS A 111 9.95 2.42 6.85
N LYS A 112 11.18 2.16 6.38
CA LYS A 112 11.60 0.83 5.87
C LYS A 112 11.46 -0.28 6.91
N LYS A 113 11.40 0.08 8.20
CA LYS A 113 11.26 -0.90 9.28
C LYS A 113 9.81 -1.30 9.57
N LEU A 114 8.81 -0.53 9.15
CA LEU A 114 7.41 -0.82 9.44
C LEU A 114 6.95 -2.13 8.82
N ASP A 115 7.27 -2.37 7.56
CA ASP A 115 6.92 -3.59 6.83
C ASP A 115 7.54 -4.87 7.45
N GLN A 116 8.53 -4.73 8.35
CA GLN A 116 9.12 -5.86 9.08
C GLN A 116 8.31 -6.25 10.33
N TYR A 117 7.45 -5.38 10.82
CA TYR A 117 6.67 -5.63 12.03
C TYR A 117 5.29 -6.21 11.73
N PHE A 118 4.68 -5.79 10.64
CA PHE A 118 3.39 -6.32 10.18
C PHE A 118 3.18 -6.03 8.70
N SER A 119 2.33 -6.83 8.09
CA SER A 119 1.82 -6.62 6.74
C SER A 119 0.30 -6.48 6.77
N ILE A 120 -0.27 -5.88 5.73
CA ILE A 120 -1.71 -5.77 5.55
C ILE A 120 -2.05 -6.48 4.25
N PHE A 121 -2.91 -7.47 4.34
CA PHE A 121 -3.50 -8.15 3.20
C PHE A 121 -5.01 -7.87 3.19
N TRP A 122 -5.58 -7.71 2.01
CA TRP A 122 -7.01 -7.45 1.85
C TRP A 122 -7.60 -8.28 0.73
N ILE A 123 -8.87 -8.59 0.87
CA ILE A 123 -9.68 -9.25 -0.17
C ILE A 123 -10.81 -8.30 -0.54
N THR A 124 -11.04 -8.11 -1.82
CA THR A 124 -12.14 -7.31 -2.36
C THR A 124 -13.14 -8.23 -3.07
N PRO A 125 -14.43 -7.82 -3.25
CA PRO A 125 -15.39 -8.60 -4.01
C PRO A 125 -14.94 -8.96 -5.44
N LYS A 126 -14.14 -8.10 -6.08
CA LYS A 126 -13.55 -8.40 -7.40
C LYS A 126 -12.59 -9.58 -7.38
N MET A 127 -11.93 -9.84 -6.24
CA MET A 127 -10.98 -10.94 -6.09
C MET A 127 -11.65 -12.28 -5.88
N THR A 128 -12.97 -12.35 -5.61
CA THR A 128 -13.72 -13.62 -5.55
C THR A 128 -13.79 -14.31 -6.90
N PHE A 129 -13.69 -13.56 -7.99
CA PHE A 129 -13.65 -14.06 -9.36
C PHE A 129 -12.22 -14.18 -9.92
N LEU A 130 -11.22 -14.36 -9.06
CA LEU A 130 -9.81 -14.34 -9.41
C LEU A 130 -9.46 -15.29 -10.57
N PHE A 131 -10.06 -16.49 -10.59
CA PHE A 131 -9.81 -17.49 -11.65
C PHE A 131 -10.40 -17.11 -13.01
N GLN A 132 -11.38 -16.20 -13.04
CA GLN A 132 -11.97 -15.65 -14.27
C GLN A 132 -11.21 -14.42 -14.76
N ASN A 133 -10.36 -13.85 -13.92
CA ASN A 133 -9.58 -12.65 -14.23
C ASN A 133 -8.36 -12.98 -15.11
N SER A 134 -7.70 -11.92 -15.60
CA SER A 134 -6.49 -12.03 -16.42
C SER A 134 -5.35 -12.76 -15.67
N ARG A 135 -4.39 -13.30 -16.43
CA ARG A 135 -3.18 -13.93 -15.84
C ARG A 135 -2.41 -12.95 -14.95
N GLU A 136 -2.39 -11.68 -15.33
CA GLU A 136 -1.70 -10.62 -14.58
C GLU A 136 -2.39 -10.36 -13.23
N GLU A 137 -3.71 -10.32 -13.17
CA GLU A 137 -4.45 -10.11 -11.92
C GLU A 137 -4.29 -11.30 -10.97
N ARG A 138 -4.31 -12.53 -11.50
CA ARG A 138 -4.05 -13.74 -10.69
C ARG A 138 -2.63 -13.71 -10.10
N ARG A 139 -1.63 -13.39 -10.93
CA ARG A 139 -0.24 -13.26 -10.46
C ARG A 139 -0.11 -12.18 -9.40
N ASN A 140 -0.66 -10.99 -9.65
CA ASN A 140 -0.61 -9.88 -8.69
C ASN A 140 -1.23 -10.25 -7.34
N PHE A 141 -2.29 -11.05 -7.33
CA PHE A 141 -2.89 -11.54 -6.10
C PHE A 141 -1.94 -12.46 -5.32
N ILE A 142 -1.34 -13.45 -6.01
CA ILE A 142 -0.37 -14.37 -5.39
C ILE A 142 0.85 -13.60 -4.89
N ASP A 143 1.41 -12.69 -5.70
CA ASP A 143 2.55 -11.87 -5.31
C ASP A 143 2.25 -11.02 -4.06
N GLN A 144 1.05 -10.45 -3.95
CA GLN A 144 0.62 -9.71 -2.76
C GLN A 144 0.49 -10.63 -1.54
N MET A 145 -0.04 -11.83 -1.70
CA MET A 145 -0.18 -12.80 -0.64
C MET A 145 1.20 -13.23 -0.11
N ILE A 146 2.14 -13.57 -1.01
CA ILE A 146 3.51 -13.93 -0.63
C ILE A 146 4.21 -12.75 0.06
N CYS A 147 4.11 -11.53 -0.50
CA CYS A 147 4.66 -10.32 0.12
C CYS A 147 4.09 -10.03 1.52
N SER A 148 2.90 -10.53 1.84
CA SER A 148 2.30 -10.36 3.17
C SER A 148 2.86 -11.34 4.20
N ILE A 149 3.41 -12.47 3.75
CA ILE A 149 3.98 -13.53 4.58
C ILE A 149 5.50 -13.37 4.65
N ASP A 150 6.14 -13.13 3.50
CA ASP A 150 7.58 -12.98 3.38
C ASP A 150 7.95 -11.57 2.89
N PHE A 151 8.50 -10.79 3.81
CA PHE A 151 8.97 -9.44 3.50
C PHE A 151 10.15 -9.43 2.51
N SER A 152 11.00 -10.47 2.49
CA SER A 152 12.15 -10.55 1.58
C SER A 152 11.70 -10.66 0.12
N PHE A 153 10.61 -11.38 -0.14
CA PHE A 153 10.02 -11.54 -1.47
C PHE A 153 9.66 -10.21 -2.13
N LYS A 154 9.22 -9.22 -1.35
CA LYS A 154 8.93 -7.87 -1.87
C LYS A 154 10.13 -7.20 -2.55
N LYS A 155 11.34 -7.44 -2.03
CA LYS A 155 12.57 -6.92 -2.62
C LYS A 155 12.84 -7.58 -3.98
N PHE A 156 12.71 -8.90 -4.05
CA PHE A 156 12.90 -9.66 -5.29
C PHE A 156 11.87 -9.26 -6.34
N LEU A 157 10.60 -9.17 -5.97
CA LEU A 157 9.53 -8.72 -6.86
C LEU A 157 9.81 -7.32 -7.42
N SER A 158 10.27 -6.39 -6.60
CA SER A 158 10.62 -5.04 -7.04
C SER A 158 11.80 -5.04 -8.02
N MET A 159 12.80 -5.89 -7.80
CA MET A 159 13.94 -6.05 -8.71
C MET A 159 13.50 -6.68 -10.03
N TYR A 160 12.67 -7.71 -10.00
CA TYR A 160 12.12 -8.36 -11.19
C TYR A 160 11.34 -7.37 -12.06
N GLU A 161 10.41 -6.61 -11.48
CA GLU A 161 9.63 -5.61 -12.23
C GLU A 161 10.50 -4.47 -12.80
N LYS A 162 11.56 -4.11 -12.08
CA LYS A 162 12.56 -3.16 -12.61
C LYS A 162 13.27 -3.72 -13.85
N TYR A 163 13.82 -4.92 -13.77
CA TYR A 163 14.52 -5.54 -14.91
C TYR A 163 13.59 -5.81 -16.10
N LYS A 164 12.35 -6.23 -15.83
CA LYS A 164 11.31 -6.38 -16.85
C LYS A 164 11.04 -5.06 -17.59
N THR A 165 10.95 -3.95 -16.84
CA THR A 165 10.74 -2.62 -17.43
C THR A 165 11.96 -2.16 -18.24
N GLU A 166 13.16 -2.40 -17.74
CA GLU A 166 14.41 -2.10 -18.46
C GLU A 166 14.51 -2.90 -19.76
N ARG A 167 14.22 -4.21 -19.72
CA ARG A 167 14.17 -5.06 -20.92
C ARG A 167 13.22 -4.51 -21.98
N ILE A 168 12.00 -4.12 -21.58
CA ILE A 168 11.02 -3.55 -22.51
C ILE A 168 11.55 -2.25 -23.15
N LYS A 169 12.24 -1.40 -22.39
CA LYS A 169 12.84 -0.16 -22.92
C LYS A 169 13.94 -0.45 -23.95
N ILE A 170 14.80 -1.44 -23.68
CA ILE A 170 15.86 -1.86 -24.60
C ILE A 170 15.24 -2.38 -25.89
N LEU A 171 14.25 -3.28 -25.80
CA LEU A 171 13.59 -3.84 -26.97
C LEU A 171 12.84 -2.80 -27.81
N LYS A 172 12.29 -1.75 -27.21
CA LYS A 172 11.66 -0.63 -27.94
C LYS A 172 12.68 0.21 -28.71
N LYS A 173 13.93 0.24 -28.28
CA LYS A 173 15.04 0.97 -28.89
C LYS A 173 16.06 0.02 -29.54
N TRP A 174 15.61 -1.13 -30.06
CA TRP A 174 16.46 -2.23 -30.53
C TRP A 174 17.55 -1.80 -31.53
N LYS A 175 17.28 -0.84 -32.39
CA LYS A 175 18.27 -0.35 -33.40
C LYS A 175 19.48 0.37 -32.75
N GLU A 176 19.37 0.80 -31.50
CA GLU A 176 20.40 1.58 -30.79
C GLU A 176 20.94 0.81 -29.57
N ALA A 177 20.40 -0.38 -29.30
CA ALA A 177 20.67 -1.10 -28.04
C ALA A 177 21.84 -2.08 -28.23
N SER A 178 22.71 -2.18 -27.21
CA SER A 178 23.76 -3.19 -27.12
C SER A 178 23.16 -4.56 -26.79
N GLU A 179 23.46 -5.57 -27.59
CA GLU A 179 23.09 -6.98 -27.34
C GLU A 179 23.63 -7.47 -26.02
N GLU A 180 24.85 -7.05 -25.65
CA GLU A 180 25.47 -7.40 -24.36
C GLU A 180 24.64 -6.91 -23.19
N TRP A 181 24.10 -5.68 -23.29
CA TRP A 181 23.28 -5.13 -22.22
C TRP A 181 21.94 -5.86 -22.10
N LEU A 182 21.31 -6.22 -23.20
CA LEU A 182 20.10 -7.05 -23.18
C LEU A 182 20.37 -8.40 -22.51
N PHE A 183 21.46 -9.07 -22.88
CA PHE A 183 21.87 -10.34 -22.28
C PHE A 183 22.07 -10.23 -20.77
N LEU A 184 22.73 -9.16 -20.29
CA LEU A 184 22.91 -8.91 -18.86
C LEU A 184 21.58 -8.72 -18.12
N ILE A 185 20.64 -7.98 -18.71
CA ILE A 185 19.31 -7.73 -18.11
C ILE A 185 18.50 -9.04 -18.09
N GLU A 186 18.53 -9.84 -19.14
CA GLU A 186 17.84 -11.13 -19.21
C GLU A 186 18.40 -12.13 -18.19
N LYS A 187 19.72 -12.19 -18.01
CA LYS A 187 20.36 -12.98 -16.96
C LYS A 187 19.91 -12.57 -15.55
N LYS A 188 19.84 -11.24 -15.29
CA LYS A 188 19.33 -10.73 -14.01
C LYS A 188 17.84 -11.03 -13.83
N LEU A 189 17.05 -10.93 -14.90
CA LEU A 189 15.63 -11.23 -14.88
C LEU A 189 15.37 -12.71 -14.58
N ALA A 190 16.12 -13.61 -15.23
CA ALA A 190 16.05 -15.04 -14.96
C ALA A 190 16.42 -15.36 -13.51
N ALA A 191 17.52 -14.81 -13.00
CA ALA A 191 17.95 -15.02 -11.61
C ALA A 191 16.93 -14.52 -10.57
N THR A 192 16.18 -13.47 -10.87
CA THR A 192 15.15 -12.93 -9.96
C THR A 192 13.77 -13.59 -10.13
N GLY A 193 13.55 -14.33 -11.21
CA GLY A 193 12.27 -14.97 -11.52
C GLY A 193 12.15 -16.43 -11.08
N ILE A 194 13.25 -17.03 -10.58
CA ILE A 194 13.32 -18.45 -10.18
C ILE A 194 13.09 -18.63 -8.66
N ILE A 195 12.92 -17.56 -7.93
CA ILE A 195 12.78 -17.58 -6.45
C ILE A 195 11.34 -17.90 -6.04
#